data_f0f573b9f3e96860e9442f338b70278c
#
_entry.id   f0f573b9f3e96860e9442f338b70278c
#
_cell.length_a   1.000
_cell.length_b   1.000
_cell.length_c   1.000
_cell.angle_alpha   90.00
_cell.angle_beta   90.00
_cell.angle_gamma   90.00
#
_symmetry.space_group_name_H-M   'P 1'
#
loop_
_entity.id
_entity.type
_entity.pdbx_description
1 polymer ?
#
loop_
_entity_poly.entity_id
_entity_poly.type
_entity_poly.pdbx_seq_one_letter_code
_entity_poly.pdbx_strand_id
1 'polypeptide(L)'
;MKIEKYISELLYRYQCVGVPGFGAFLCEWQSAQVIVAQNSFVPPKKVISFNSHIKNNDGLLANHIALQEKISYENAVSKIQTQVVFWLEKLENKEIYISSTDFFIL
;
A
#
# COMPACT_ATOMS: atom_id res chain seq x y z
N MET A 1 -15.82 3.00 1.94
CA MET A 1 -14.73 2.63 1.00
C MET A 1 -13.45 2.42 1.80
N LYS A 2 -12.79 1.32 1.58
CA LYS A 2 -11.51 1.02 2.25
C LYS A 2 -10.39 1.06 1.23
N ILE A 3 -9.65 2.15 1.23
CA ILE A 3 -8.56 2.37 0.28
C ILE A 3 -7.44 1.35 0.48
N GLU A 4 -7.18 0.92 1.71
CA GLU A 4 -6.18 -0.10 2.03
C GLU A 4 -6.43 -1.40 1.27
N LYS A 5 -7.70 -1.80 1.15
CA LYS A 5 -8.07 -2.98 0.40
C LYS A 5 -7.69 -2.85 -1.07
N TYR A 6 -7.93 -1.69 -1.67
CA TYR A 6 -7.61 -1.44 -3.06
C TYR A 6 -6.10 -1.39 -3.29
N ILE A 7 -5.34 -0.81 -2.37
CA ILE A 7 -3.89 -0.83 -2.43
C ILE A 7 -3.39 -2.27 -2.39
N SER A 8 -3.92 -3.08 -1.49
CA SER A 8 -3.56 -4.49 -1.38
C SER A 8 -3.85 -5.26 -2.66
N GLU A 9 -5.02 -5.05 -3.25
CA GLU A 9 -5.40 -5.69 -4.51
C GLU A 9 -4.44 -5.33 -5.64
N LEU A 10 -4.03 -4.07 -5.73
CA LEU A 10 -3.10 -3.61 -6.75
C LEU A 10 -1.69 -4.17 -6.55
N LEU A 11 -1.26 -4.35 -5.32
CA LEU A 11 0.07 -4.90 -5.03
C LEU A 11 0.21 -6.37 -5.39
N TYR A 12 -0.88 -7.07 -5.69
CA TYR A 12 -0.82 -8.40 -6.29
C TYR A 12 -0.42 -8.36 -7.76
N ARG A 13 -0.67 -7.24 -8.43
CA ARG A 13 -0.38 -7.08 -9.86
C ARG A 13 0.84 -6.22 -10.13
N TYR A 14 1.10 -5.24 -9.29
CA TYR A 14 2.13 -4.23 -9.50
C TYR A 14 3.11 -4.24 -8.33
N GLN A 15 4.36 -3.98 -8.63
CA GLN A 15 5.39 -3.91 -7.60
C GLN A 15 5.39 -2.59 -6.84
N CYS A 16 4.76 -1.58 -7.39
CA CYS A 16 4.71 -0.25 -6.78
C CYS A 16 3.35 0.39 -7.04
N VAL A 17 2.75 0.89 -5.99
CA VAL A 17 1.46 1.60 -6.06
C VAL A 17 1.62 2.95 -5.38
N GLY A 18 1.51 4.03 -6.15
CA GLY A 18 1.59 5.39 -5.62
C GLY A 18 0.27 5.84 -5.03
N VAL A 19 0.36 6.49 -3.87
CA VAL A 19 -0.78 7.16 -3.23
C VAL A 19 -0.47 8.67 -3.30
N PRO A 20 -1.18 9.42 -4.14
CA PRO A 20 -0.87 10.84 -4.34
C PRO A 20 -0.85 11.62 -3.03
N GLY A 21 0.22 12.39 -2.82
CA GLY A 21 0.38 13.22 -1.63
C GLY A 21 0.82 12.48 -0.39
N PHE A 22 0.94 11.15 -0.44
CA PHE A 22 1.28 10.34 0.73
C PHE A 22 2.64 9.63 0.55
N GLY A 23 2.77 8.86 -0.51
CA GLY A 23 3.98 8.09 -0.81
C GLY A 23 3.66 6.94 -1.74
N ALA A 24 4.50 5.90 -1.72
CA ALA A 24 4.27 4.72 -2.53
C ALA A 24 4.49 3.45 -1.71
N PHE A 25 3.64 2.46 -1.95
CA PHE A 25 3.81 1.12 -1.42
C PHE A 25 4.55 0.28 -2.45
N LEU A 26 5.54 -0.48 -1.97
CA LEU A 26 6.36 -1.34 -2.80
C LEU A 26 6.23 -2.77 -2.31
N CYS A 27 6.28 -3.70 -3.24
CA CYS A 27 6.13 -5.11 -2.94
C CYS A 27 7.29 -5.88 -3.57
N GLU A 28 7.95 -6.70 -2.75
CA GLU A 28 9.02 -7.58 -3.20
C GLU A 28 8.76 -8.99 -2.68
N TRP A 29 9.14 -9.98 -3.48
CA TRP A 29 9.10 -11.36 -3.06
C TRP A 29 10.48 -11.76 -2.53
N GLN A 30 10.51 -12.30 -1.33
CA GLN A 30 11.70 -12.94 -0.79
C GLN A 30 11.67 -14.41 -1.17
N SER A 31 12.80 -14.88 -1.73
CA SER A 31 12.94 -16.27 -2.14
C SER A 31 12.84 -17.22 -0.95
N ALA A 32 12.39 -18.45 -1.22
CA ALA A 32 12.44 -19.52 -0.25
C ALA A 32 13.89 -19.79 0.18
N GLN A 33 14.07 -20.13 1.45
CA GLN A 33 15.39 -20.41 2.01
C GLN A 33 15.37 -21.74 2.76
N VAL A 34 16.48 -22.49 2.63
CA VAL A 34 16.68 -23.70 3.41
C VAL A 34 17.72 -23.42 4.48
N ILE A 35 17.36 -23.59 5.73
CA ILE A 35 18.27 -23.40 6.86
C ILE A 35 18.79 -24.78 7.27
N VAL A 36 19.94 -25.16 6.73
CA VAL A 36 20.50 -26.50 6.92
C VAL A 36 20.80 -26.80 8.37
N ALA A 37 21.36 -25.84 9.10
CA ALA A 37 21.73 -26.02 10.49
C ALA A 37 20.53 -26.31 11.40
N GLN A 38 19.34 -25.83 11.03
CA GLN A 38 18.11 -26.01 11.79
C GLN A 38 17.19 -27.04 11.12
N ASN A 39 17.61 -27.60 10.01
CA ASN A 39 16.79 -28.51 9.21
C ASN A 39 15.41 -27.93 8.94
N SER A 40 15.37 -26.65 8.62
CA SER A 40 14.12 -25.93 8.40
C SER A 40 14.09 -25.27 7.02
N PHE A 41 12.87 -24.97 6.59
CA PHE A 41 12.60 -24.34 5.30
C PHE A 41 11.78 -23.09 5.52
N VAL A 42 12.22 -21.95 4.94
CA VAL A 42 11.49 -20.71 4.97
C VAL A 42 10.86 -20.54 3.58
N PRO A 43 9.52 -20.58 3.48
CA PRO A 43 8.86 -20.41 2.19
C PRO A 43 9.03 -19.01 1.65
N PRO A 44 8.85 -18.80 0.32
CA PRO A 44 8.87 -17.46 -0.23
C PRO A 44 7.75 -16.63 0.39
N LYS A 45 8.03 -15.35 0.63
CA LYS A 45 7.04 -14.45 1.20
C LYS A 45 7.06 -13.10 0.50
N LYS A 46 5.93 -12.43 0.56
CA LYS A 46 5.74 -11.11 0.02
C LYS A 46 6.06 -10.08 1.11
N VAL A 47 6.96 -9.15 0.79
CA VAL A 47 7.34 -8.07 1.71
C VAL A 47 6.83 -6.76 1.13
N ILE A 48 6.06 -6.03 1.94
CA ILE A 48 5.52 -4.73 1.56
C ILE A 48 6.26 -3.67 2.35
N SER A 49 6.77 -2.66 1.63
CA SER A 49 7.43 -1.52 2.22
C SER A 49 6.79 -0.23 1.74
N PHE A 50 7.06 0.86 2.44
CA PHE A 50 6.51 2.16 2.12
C PHE A 50 7.64 3.18 1.97
N ASN A 51 7.57 4.00 0.90
CA ASN A 51 8.52 5.07 0.67
C ASN A 51 7.77 6.40 0.54
N SER A 52 7.92 7.26 1.54
CA SER A 52 7.23 8.56 1.58
C SER A 52 7.82 9.58 0.61
N HIS A 53 8.99 9.30 0.03
CA HIS A 53 9.63 10.19 -0.93
C HIS A 53 9.12 10.00 -2.35
N ILE A 54 8.50 8.87 -2.65
CA ILE A 54 7.92 8.62 -3.97
C ILE A 54 6.49 9.14 -3.96
N LYS A 55 6.29 10.32 -4.52
CA LYS A 55 4.97 10.97 -4.52
C LYS A 55 4.35 11.09 -5.91
N ASN A 56 4.83 10.31 -6.85
CA ASN A 56 4.31 10.33 -8.21
C ASN A 56 2.91 9.73 -8.25
N ASN A 57 2.03 10.37 -9.01
CA ASN A 57 0.71 9.82 -9.27
C ASN A 57 0.79 8.95 -10.52
N ASP A 58 0.83 7.65 -10.34
CA ASP A 58 0.83 6.69 -11.44
C ASP A 58 -0.58 6.40 -11.95
N GLY A 59 -1.60 6.92 -11.29
CA GLY A 59 -2.99 6.73 -11.67
C GLY A 59 -3.58 5.38 -11.33
N LEU A 60 -2.78 4.44 -10.85
CA LEU A 60 -3.25 3.07 -10.60
C LEU A 60 -4.36 3.01 -9.56
N LEU A 61 -4.14 3.65 -8.41
CA LEU A 61 -5.10 3.60 -7.31
C LEU A 61 -6.39 4.33 -7.67
N ALA A 62 -6.31 5.53 -8.23
CA ALA A 62 -7.48 6.30 -8.60
C ALA A 62 -8.30 5.60 -9.69
N ASN A 63 -7.66 5.02 -10.69
CA ASN A 63 -8.35 4.26 -11.73
C ASN A 63 -9.04 3.02 -11.15
N HIS A 64 -8.37 2.31 -10.26
CA HIS A 64 -8.94 1.11 -9.64
C HIS A 64 -10.17 1.46 -8.80
N ILE A 65 -10.08 2.51 -7.98
CA ILE A 65 -11.19 2.98 -7.17
C ILE A 65 -12.35 3.43 -8.05
N ALA A 66 -12.07 4.19 -9.09
CA ALA A 66 -13.11 4.66 -10.01
C ALA A 66 -13.89 3.49 -10.62
N LEU A 67 -13.20 2.44 -11.02
CA LEU A 67 -13.83 1.24 -11.59
C LEU A 67 -14.64 0.48 -10.54
N GLN A 68 -14.07 0.27 -9.37
CA GLN A 68 -14.72 -0.55 -8.32
C GLN A 68 -15.91 0.18 -7.69
N GLU A 69 -15.81 1.48 -7.48
CA GLU A 69 -16.86 2.28 -6.84
C GLU A 69 -17.82 2.89 -7.85
N LYS A 70 -17.55 2.73 -9.13
CA LYS A 70 -18.38 3.29 -10.23
C LYS A 70 -18.52 4.80 -10.13
N ILE A 71 -17.39 5.48 -9.90
CA ILE A 71 -17.30 6.93 -9.81
C ILE A 71 -16.31 7.45 -10.83
N SER A 72 -16.28 8.77 -11.03
CA SER A 72 -15.31 9.39 -11.93
C SER A 72 -13.89 9.32 -11.35
N TYR A 73 -12.89 9.45 -12.22
CA TYR A 73 -11.48 9.53 -11.81
C TYR A 73 -11.26 10.68 -10.84
N GLU A 74 -11.82 11.86 -11.14
CA GLU A 74 -11.69 13.04 -10.29
C GLU A 74 -12.28 12.81 -8.90
N ASN A 75 -13.42 12.14 -8.82
CA ASN A 75 -14.02 11.79 -7.52
C ASN A 75 -13.17 10.79 -6.77
N ALA A 76 -12.57 9.83 -7.48
CA ALA A 76 -11.65 8.87 -6.85
C ALA A 76 -10.42 9.59 -6.28
N VAL A 77 -9.84 10.52 -7.02
CA VAL A 77 -8.70 11.33 -6.54
C VAL A 77 -9.10 12.12 -5.29
N SER A 78 -10.27 12.74 -5.30
CA SER A 78 -10.76 13.50 -4.13
C SER A 78 -10.90 12.62 -2.89
N LYS A 79 -11.41 11.41 -3.06
CA LYS A 79 -11.54 10.45 -1.95
C LYS A 79 -10.18 10.03 -1.42
N ILE A 80 -9.21 9.81 -2.29
CA ILE A 80 -7.84 9.50 -1.90
C ILE A 80 -7.25 10.66 -1.10
N GLN A 81 -7.40 11.88 -1.57
CA GLN A 81 -6.88 13.07 -0.89
C GLN A 81 -7.46 13.23 0.50
N THR A 82 -8.76 13.04 0.65
CA THR A 82 -9.43 13.09 1.96
C THR A 82 -8.86 12.04 2.91
N GLN A 83 -8.67 10.82 2.43
CA GLN A 83 -8.12 9.74 3.23
C GLN A 83 -6.65 10.00 3.59
N VAL A 84 -5.88 10.54 2.67
CA VAL A 84 -4.47 10.87 2.90
C VAL A 84 -4.33 11.93 3.99
N VAL A 85 -5.16 12.98 3.96
CA VAL A 85 -5.15 14.01 5.01
C VAL A 85 -5.42 13.36 6.37
N PHE A 86 -6.40 12.47 6.44
CA PHE A 86 -6.73 11.75 7.67
C PHE A 86 -5.55 10.91 8.16
N TRP A 87 -4.89 10.16 7.26
CA TRP A 87 -3.75 9.33 7.61
C TRP A 87 -2.55 10.15 8.08
N LEU A 88 -2.25 11.25 7.39
CA LEU A 88 -1.14 12.12 7.79
C LEU A 88 -1.36 12.70 9.18
N GLU A 89 -2.59 13.10 9.47
CA GLU A 89 -2.96 13.59 10.79
C GLU A 89 -2.78 12.51 11.87
N LYS A 90 -3.22 11.28 11.58
CA LYS A 90 -3.06 10.16 12.51
C LYS A 90 -1.59 9.80 12.74
N LEU A 91 -0.77 9.82 11.69
CA LEU A 91 0.66 9.56 11.80
C LEU A 91 1.36 10.65 12.63
N GLU A 92 0.98 11.91 12.43
CA GLU A 92 1.52 13.02 13.20
C GLU A 92 1.22 12.86 14.69
N ASN A 93 0.02 12.43 15.02
CA ASN A 93 -0.40 12.20 16.40
C ASN A 93 0.04 10.84 16.95
N LYS A 94 0.75 10.05 16.14
CA LYS A 94 1.24 8.71 16.50
C LYS A 94 0.12 7.74 16.87
N GLU A 95 -1.07 7.93 16.31
CA GLU A 95 -2.20 7.04 16.54
C GLU A 95 -2.18 5.81 15.63
N ILE A 96 -1.47 5.91 14.49
CA ILE A 96 -1.27 4.80 13.56
C ILE A 96 0.18 4.77 13.11
N TYR A 97 0.60 3.64 12.57
CA TYR A 97 1.89 3.52 11.89
C TYR A 97 1.77 2.52 10.75
N ILE A 98 2.72 2.59 9.83
CA ILE A 98 2.74 1.72 8.66
C ILE A 98 3.62 0.51 8.96
N SER A 99 3.07 -0.68 8.74
CA SER A 99 3.73 -1.94 9.00
C SER A 99 4.10 -2.64 7.70
N SER A 100 5.15 -3.47 7.73
CA SER A 100 5.51 -4.30 6.61
C SER A 100 4.56 -5.50 6.42
N THR A 101 3.73 -5.83 7.41
CA THR A 101 2.77 -6.94 7.32
C THR A 101 1.37 -6.45 7.03
N ASP A 102 0.99 -5.32 7.61
CA ASP A 102 -0.27 -4.63 7.36
C ASP A 102 0.03 -3.22 6.91
N PHE A 103 -0.87 -2.61 6.16
CA PHE A 103 -0.64 -1.25 5.69
C PHE A 103 -0.69 -0.24 6.83
N PHE A 104 -1.64 -0.41 7.76
CA PHE A 104 -1.82 0.51 8.88
C PHE A 104 -2.17 -0.26 10.14
N ILE A 105 -1.62 0.22 11.27
CA ILE A 105 -1.91 -0.32 12.59
C ILE A 105 -2.26 0.84 13.50
N LEU A 106 -3.38 0.71 14.19
CA LEU A 106 -3.82 1.70 15.17
C LEU A 106 -3.31 1.36 16.56
#